data_90c65859a62c97646c82dbff253f0887
#
_entry.id   90c65859a62c97646c82dbff253f0887
#
_cell.length_a   1.000
_cell.length_b   1.000
_cell.length_c   1.000
_cell.angle_alpha   90.00
_cell.angle_beta   90.00
_cell.angle_gamma   90.00
#
_symmetry.space_group_name_H-M   'P 1'
#
loop_
_entity.id
_entity.type
_entity.pdbx_description
1 polymer ?
#
loop_
_entity_poly.entity_id
_entity_poly.type
_entity_poly.pdbx_seq_one_letter_code
_entity_poly.pdbx_strand_id
1 'polypeptide(L)'
;VLLLAFCAAAMLTVQAQPTVTNSWTKSQTDILSVANVNNSNPVAVSAQGDMYATGLFTESFTFGGKEIEAVATSSYLLKYGTDGAEKWGVALTGAATIKTITTDGAGNVYIAGNFADELTFGSTDGNTQVKEGIKMDGTPIADQAAGFVAKYDVNGVLKAVQSFVSKPLPELEATGIYFPEAGDYRFDINNIAYSDGKLYASASYKGLTENNGFSFKGGYFDLDGGGFWYGDLVSGAVFYLNDQLEVDGILANMGVTGGKSTDLSSVQSVSFAVAEGKLYSGFVASGKQTLTIGSKEQAFDLSQENGVTEYGHILSIIDLADGSSSLTKKYSTTHDAYGNYCFIKSMLVKGDVLLLGGTFNAKLAFDQNIDAVSTNDLYVAVLNKNTLDVNNAVASKVNEGDANSKKEEFGGMTVCGDYVYMIGHTAVIASHAVETPLTFWIDTTNGTMTQANPANLATGVAASGTKLAIAQTQVADQKLENIFSLNEVSNATGISSTEQGAGVSVYPNPVVDVLNFTTPCDVVIINLIGVTVKQAENVSSLPVSDLISGQYIIKLTTEDGTSTAKVIKK
;
A
#
# COMPACT_ATOMS: atom_id res chain seq x y z
N VAL A 1 31.23 -47.42 11.09
CA VAL A 1 30.05 -46.73 10.54
C VAL A 1 30.17 -45.27 10.98
N LEU A 2 30.68 -44.42 10.10
CA LEU A 2 30.86 -42.98 10.32
C LEU A 2 29.58 -42.26 9.84
N LEU A 3 28.85 -41.66 10.77
CA LEU A 3 27.68 -40.83 10.46
C LEU A 3 28.18 -39.42 10.08
N LEU A 4 28.20 -39.08 8.79
CA LEU A 4 28.39 -37.72 8.33
C LEU A 4 27.08 -36.97 8.54
N ALA A 5 27.00 -36.14 9.57
CA ALA A 5 25.93 -35.14 9.70
C ALA A 5 26.22 -33.97 8.74
N PHE A 6 25.45 -33.88 7.66
CA PHE A 6 25.39 -32.67 6.82
C PHE A 6 24.66 -31.56 7.62
N CYS A 7 25.40 -30.68 8.27
CA CYS A 7 24.87 -29.40 8.68
C CYS A 7 24.72 -28.54 7.41
N ALA A 8 23.52 -28.50 6.85
CA ALA A 8 23.13 -27.43 5.93
C ALA A 8 23.03 -26.14 6.76
N ALA A 9 24.11 -25.36 6.79
CA ALA A 9 24.06 -23.99 7.27
C ALA A 9 23.18 -23.22 6.27
N ALA A 10 21.94 -22.91 6.63
CA ALA A 10 21.15 -21.91 5.96
C ALA A 10 21.96 -20.61 6.02
N MET A 11 22.54 -20.20 4.89
CA MET A 11 23.11 -18.88 4.75
C MET A 11 21.95 -17.89 4.84
N LEU A 12 21.76 -17.30 5.99
CA LEU A 12 20.97 -16.08 6.12
C LEU A 12 21.69 -15.00 5.31
N THR A 13 21.28 -14.82 4.07
CA THR A 13 21.67 -13.65 3.31
C THR A 13 20.93 -12.48 3.93
N VAL A 14 21.56 -11.78 4.87
CA VAL A 14 21.08 -10.47 5.31
C VAL A 14 21.10 -9.59 4.06
N GLN A 15 19.94 -9.31 3.51
CA GLN A 15 19.83 -8.35 2.41
C GLN A 15 20.27 -7.00 2.95
N ALA A 16 21.32 -6.42 2.38
CA ALA A 16 21.80 -5.12 2.81
C ALA A 16 20.68 -4.08 2.59
N GLN A 17 20.50 -3.18 3.56
CA GLN A 17 19.51 -2.12 3.44
C GLN A 17 19.78 -1.27 2.19
N PRO A 18 18.74 -0.83 1.45
CA PRO A 18 18.93 0.04 0.31
C PRO A 18 19.51 1.39 0.74
N THR A 19 20.26 2.00 -0.15
CA THR A 19 20.63 3.40 0.00
C THR A 19 19.52 4.27 -0.57
N VAL A 20 19.01 5.19 0.24
CA VAL A 20 18.00 6.17 -0.14
C VAL A 20 18.68 7.53 -0.27
N THR A 21 18.70 8.07 -1.48
CA THR A 21 19.23 9.41 -1.75
C THR A 21 18.08 10.36 -2.04
N ASN A 22 17.95 11.42 -1.26
CA ASN A 22 16.93 12.43 -1.49
C ASN A 22 17.25 13.21 -2.78
N SER A 23 16.32 13.22 -3.73
CA SER A 23 16.44 13.99 -4.97
C SER A 23 15.97 15.42 -4.76
N TRP A 24 14.84 15.59 -4.08
CA TRP A 24 14.28 16.88 -3.67
C TRP A 24 13.22 16.71 -2.58
N THR A 25 12.99 17.78 -1.83
CA THR A 25 11.93 17.89 -0.84
C THR A 25 11.20 19.21 -1.02
N LYS A 26 9.88 19.20 -0.94
CA LYS A 26 8.99 20.36 -1.01
C LYS A 26 8.02 20.34 0.16
N SER A 27 7.73 21.50 0.71
CA SER A 27 6.70 21.66 1.73
C SER A 27 5.59 22.59 1.26
N GLN A 28 4.39 22.32 1.75
CA GLN A 28 3.20 23.12 1.54
C GLN A 28 2.63 23.49 2.92
N THR A 29 2.87 24.73 3.36
CA THR A 29 2.60 25.18 4.74
C THR A 29 1.17 25.61 5.02
N ASP A 30 0.38 25.92 4.00
CA ASP A 30 -0.97 26.48 4.17
C ASP A 30 -2.08 25.45 3.93
N ILE A 31 -1.73 24.18 3.97
CA ILE A 31 -2.63 23.09 3.64
C ILE A 31 -3.02 22.35 4.91
N LEU A 32 -4.29 22.39 5.28
CA LEU A 32 -4.85 21.45 6.24
C LEU A 32 -4.82 20.06 5.59
N SER A 33 -3.72 19.35 5.76
CA SER A 33 -3.74 17.95 5.49
C SER A 33 -3.91 17.20 6.75
N VAL A 34 -4.99 16.56 6.82
CA VAL A 34 -4.88 15.17 7.21
C VAL A 34 -5.43 14.42 6.00
N ALA A 35 -4.58 14.00 5.08
CA ALA A 35 -4.90 12.75 4.45
C ALA A 35 -5.27 11.85 5.61
N ASN A 36 -6.53 11.44 5.70
CA ASN A 36 -6.95 10.51 6.73
C ASN A 36 -5.95 9.37 6.66
N VAL A 37 -5.13 9.24 7.69
CA VAL A 37 -4.04 8.27 7.77
C VAL A 37 -4.57 6.84 7.63
N ASN A 38 -5.89 6.70 7.70
CA ASN A 38 -6.64 5.48 7.52
C ASN A 38 -7.00 5.28 6.04
N ASN A 39 -6.16 4.57 5.30
CA ASN A 39 -6.40 3.98 3.97
C ASN A 39 -6.31 4.89 2.74
N SER A 40 -5.65 6.04 2.79
CA SER A 40 -5.39 6.81 1.58
C SER A 40 -3.91 6.75 1.20
N ASN A 41 -3.63 6.48 -0.08
CA ASN A 41 -2.29 6.69 -0.64
C ASN A 41 -2.30 8.02 -1.40
N PRO A 42 -1.80 9.13 -0.80
CA PRO A 42 -1.93 10.47 -1.36
C PRO A 42 -0.88 10.80 -2.42
N VAL A 43 -0.03 9.87 -2.80
CA VAL A 43 1.06 10.13 -3.77
C VAL A 43 1.15 9.04 -4.83
N ALA A 44 1.57 9.45 -6.04
CA ALA A 44 1.95 8.55 -7.13
C ALA A 44 3.20 9.05 -7.84
N VAL A 45 3.93 8.13 -8.47
CA VAL A 45 5.08 8.44 -9.33
C VAL A 45 4.81 7.88 -10.71
N SER A 46 4.90 8.72 -11.75
CA SER A 46 4.77 8.26 -13.12
C SER A 46 6.00 7.49 -13.61
N ALA A 47 5.86 6.77 -14.71
CA ALA A 47 6.98 6.11 -15.36
C ALA A 47 8.09 7.08 -15.78
N GLN A 48 7.77 8.36 -16.01
CA GLN A 48 8.71 9.44 -16.33
C GLN A 48 9.40 10.00 -15.08
N GLY A 49 8.92 9.62 -13.88
CA GLY A 49 9.45 10.07 -12.59
C GLY A 49 8.84 11.38 -12.07
N ASP A 50 7.77 11.89 -12.70
CA ASP A 50 7.01 13.00 -12.15
C ASP A 50 6.23 12.49 -10.91
N MET A 51 6.13 13.33 -9.87
CA MET A 51 5.38 13.02 -8.67
C MET A 51 4.03 13.73 -8.68
N TYR A 52 2.99 13.01 -8.32
CA TYR A 52 1.65 13.55 -8.07
C TYR A 52 1.33 13.44 -6.59
N ALA A 53 0.67 14.47 -6.06
CA ALA A 53 0.30 14.53 -4.64
C ALA A 53 -1.14 15.03 -4.49
N THR A 54 -1.86 14.45 -3.53
CA THR A 54 -3.22 14.83 -3.17
C THR A 54 -3.32 15.14 -1.67
N GLY A 55 -4.32 15.93 -1.30
CA GLY A 55 -4.59 16.25 0.09
C GLY A 55 -5.79 17.18 0.21
N LEU A 56 -6.07 17.64 1.43
CA LEU A 56 -7.15 18.56 1.77
C LEU A 56 -6.59 19.96 2.02
N PHE A 57 -7.38 21.00 1.75
CA PHE A 57 -7.04 22.38 2.04
C PHE A 57 -8.31 23.22 2.30
N THR A 58 -8.14 24.29 3.06
CA THR A 58 -9.24 25.23 3.42
C THR A 58 -8.92 26.68 3.07
N GLU A 59 -7.65 26.98 2.74
CA GLU A 59 -7.19 28.30 2.33
C GLU A 59 -6.57 28.21 0.94
N SER A 60 -6.89 29.19 0.06
CA SER A 60 -6.33 29.25 -1.29
C SER A 60 -4.81 29.42 -1.24
N PHE A 61 -4.11 28.80 -2.16
CA PHE A 61 -2.65 28.86 -2.27
C PHE A 61 -2.18 28.92 -3.72
N THR A 62 -0.96 29.37 -3.94
CA THR A 62 -0.36 29.42 -5.27
C THR A 62 0.46 28.17 -5.53
N PHE A 63 0.29 27.54 -6.70
CA PHE A 63 1.08 26.40 -7.16
C PHE A 63 1.35 26.47 -8.66
N GLY A 64 2.62 26.32 -9.05
CA GLY A 64 3.02 26.45 -10.47
C GLY A 64 2.69 27.81 -11.08
N GLY A 65 2.65 28.87 -10.26
CA GLY A 65 2.34 30.23 -10.69
C GLY A 65 0.84 30.50 -10.90
N LYS A 66 -0.05 29.56 -10.49
CA LYS A 66 -1.50 29.73 -10.53
C LYS A 66 -2.08 29.61 -9.13
N GLU A 67 -3.15 30.37 -8.88
CA GLU A 67 -3.92 30.24 -7.64
C GLU A 67 -4.79 28.98 -7.70
N ILE A 68 -4.77 28.20 -6.63
CA ILE A 68 -5.65 27.07 -6.37
C ILE A 68 -6.65 27.55 -5.32
N GLU A 69 -7.88 27.78 -5.76
CA GLU A 69 -8.93 28.37 -4.93
C GLU A 69 -9.56 27.33 -4.00
N ALA A 70 -9.73 27.69 -2.73
CA ALA A 70 -10.48 26.93 -1.74
C ALA A 70 -11.94 27.42 -1.70
N VAL A 71 -12.87 26.47 -1.74
CA VAL A 71 -14.28 26.71 -1.40
C VAL A 71 -14.62 25.75 -0.26
N ALA A 72 -14.67 26.28 0.95
CA ALA A 72 -14.73 25.47 2.19
C ALA A 72 -13.57 24.44 2.24
N THR A 73 -13.80 23.25 2.81
CA THR A 73 -12.81 22.15 2.70
C THR A 73 -12.84 21.59 1.30
N SER A 74 -11.71 21.64 0.63
CA SER A 74 -11.51 21.17 -0.76
C SER A 74 -10.35 20.18 -0.81
N SER A 75 -10.30 19.37 -1.86
CA SER A 75 -9.15 18.50 -2.15
C SER A 75 -8.31 19.08 -3.27
N TYR A 76 -7.01 18.83 -3.28
CA TYR A 76 -6.12 19.21 -4.37
C TYR A 76 -5.51 17.99 -5.05
N LEU A 77 -5.13 18.17 -6.31
CA LEU A 77 -4.22 17.32 -7.06
C LEU A 77 -3.09 18.20 -7.62
N LEU A 78 -1.85 17.92 -7.21
CA LEU A 78 -0.65 18.66 -7.59
C LEU A 78 0.30 17.77 -8.38
N LYS A 79 1.01 18.35 -9.35
CA LYS A 79 2.10 17.70 -10.09
C LYS A 79 3.43 18.41 -9.89
N TYR A 80 4.43 17.66 -9.47
CA TYR A 80 5.83 18.06 -9.45
C TYR A 80 6.61 17.33 -10.55
N GLY A 81 7.54 18.03 -11.18
CA GLY A 81 8.48 17.40 -12.11
C GLY A 81 9.53 16.56 -11.39
N THR A 82 10.31 15.81 -12.15
CA THR A 82 11.44 15.00 -11.64
C THR A 82 12.48 15.80 -10.86
N ASP A 83 12.56 17.11 -11.14
CA ASP A 83 13.42 18.09 -10.49
C ASP A 83 12.78 18.80 -9.29
N GLY A 84 11.58 18.42 -8.91
CA GLY A 84 10.78 19.06 -7.87
C GLY A 84 10.16 20.40 -8.28
N ALA A 85 10.23 20.79 -9.56
CA ALA A 85 9.54 21.99 -10.03
C ALA A 85 8.02 21.77 -10.01
N GLU A 86 7.28 22.74 -9.47
CA GLU A 86 5.82 22.78 -9.53
C GLU A 86 5.38 22.92 -11.00
N LYS A 87 4.54 22.00 -11.47
CA LYS A 87 4.09 21.97 -12.86
C LYS A 87 2.67 22.51 -12.99
N TRP A 88 1.73 21.92 -12.30
CA TRP A 88 0.34 22.33 -12.25
C TRP A 88 -0.38 21.77 -11.03
N GLY A 89 -1.46 22.45 -10.65
CA GLY A 89 -2.39 22.02 -9.63
C GLY A 89 -3.83 22.27 -10.03
N VAL A 90 -4.75 21.48 -9.49
CA VAL A 90 -6.20 21.66 -9.62
C VAL A 90 -6.89 21.40 -8.28
N ALA A 91 -8.03 22.05 -8.07
CA ALA A 91 -8.89 21.83 -6.92
C ALA A 91 -10.06 20.89 -7.29
N LEU A 92 -10.46 20.08 -6.32
CA LEU A 92 -11.76 19.41 -6.27
C LEU A 92 -12.53 20.11 -5.14
N THR A 93 -13.58 20.86 -5.50
CA THR A 93 -14.35 21.66 -4.52
C THR A 93 -15.63 20.96 -4.12
N GLY A 94 -15.79 20.76 -2.82
CA GLY A 94 -16.86 19.96 -2.21
C GLY A 94 -16.31 19.00 -1.14
N ALA A 95 -17.19 18.41 -0.35
CA ALA A 95 -16.81 17.47 0.70
C ALA A 95 -16.34 16.13 0.10
N ALA A 96 -15.06 16.03 -0.23
CA ALA A 96 -14.46 14.84 -0.82
C ALA A 96 -13.16 14.42 -0.14
N THR A 97 -12.90 13.10 -0.16
CA THR A 97 -11.62 12.51 0.24
C THR A 97 -11.06 11.72 -0.93
N ILE A 98 -9.90 12.12 -1.44
CA ILE A 98 -9.14 11.32 -2.41
C ILE A 98 -8.44 10.21 -1.63
N LYS A 99 -8.82 8.95 -1.86
CA LYS A 99 -8.28 7.78 -1.15
C LYS A 99 -7.08 7.16 -1.84
N THR A 100 -7.02 7.27 -3.16
CA THR A 100 -6.01 6.55 -3.94
C THR A 100 -5.71 7.29 -5.24
N ILE A 101 -4.48 7.15 -5.69
CA ILE A 101 -3.95 7.78 -6.90
C ILE A 101 -3.04 6.80 -7.62
N THR A 102 -3.12 6.77 -8.95
CA THR A 102 -2.23 5.98 -9.80
C THR A 102 -1.95 6.70 -11.12
N THR A 103 -0.96 6.24 -11.86
CA THR A 103 -0.61 6.78 -13.18
C THR A 103 -0.53 5.69 -14.22
N ASP A 104 -0.74 6.03 -15.49
CA ASP A 104 -0.47 5.14 -16.61
C ASP A 104 0.93 5.39 -17.23
N GLY A 105 1.30 4.56 -18.21
CA GLY A 105 2.58 4.67 -18.90
C GLY A 105 2.77 5.97 -19.71
N ALA A 106 1.68 6.66 -20.06
CA ALA A 106 1.70 7.95 -20.75
C ALA A 106 1.83 9.15 -19.79
N GLY A 107 1.75 8.92 -18.49
CA GLY A 107 1.78 9.95 -17.46
C GLY A 107 0.44 10.60 -17.18
N ASN A 108 -0.68 10.03 -17.66
CA ASN A 108 -1.98 10.43 -17.16
C ASN A 108 -2.12 9.98 -15.71
N VAL A 109 -2.84 10.77 -14.91
CA VAL A 109 -3.08 10.48 -13.50
C VAL A 109 -4.56 10.18 -13.27
N TYR A 110 -4.79 9.16 -12.47
CA TYR A 110 -6.12 8.74 -12.04
C TYR A 110 -6.21 8.91 -10.52
N ILE A 111 -7.27 9.54 -10.07
CA ILE A 111 -7.60 9.70 -8.66
C ILE A 111 -8.96 9.07 -8.38
N ALA A 112 -9.11 8.48 -7.21
CA ALA A 112 -10.39 7.95 -6.78
C ALA A 112 -10.59 8.16 -5.29
N GLY A 113 -11.85 8.17 -4.88
CA GLY A 113 -12.22 8.38 -3.49
C GLY A 113 -13.71 8.49 -3.29
N ASN A 114 -14.11 9.22 -2.27
CA ASN A 114 -15.50 9.38 -1.86
C ASN A 114 -15.85 10.85 -1.71
N PHE A 115 -17.12 11.16 -1.92
CA PHE A 115 -17.67 12.49 -1.72
C PHE A 115 -19.11 12.41 -1.22
N ALA A 116 -19.55 13.47 -0.58
CA ALA A 116 -20.93 13.69 -0.21
C ALA A 116 -21.47 14.93 -0.96
N ASP A 117 -22.78 14.96 -1.19
CA ASP A 117 -23.49 16.07 -1.82
C ASP A 117 -23.04 16.34 -3.28
N GLU A 118 -22.32 17.41 -3.53
CA GLU A 118 -21.86 17.83 -4.85
C GLU A 118 -20.33 17.96 -4.86
N LEU A 119 -19.70 17.48 -5.93
CA LEU A 119 -18.26 17.61 -6.13
C LEU A 119 -17.95 18.21 -7.49
N THR A 120 -17.25 19.32 -7.51
CA THR A 120 -16.75 19.98 -8.71
C THR A 120 -15.29 19.63 -8.95
N PHE A 121 -15.00 19.08 -10.11
CA PHE A 121 -13.65 18.73 -10.56
C PHE A 121 -13.07 19.87 -11.39
N GLY A 122 -12.02 20.52 -10.90
CA GLY A 122 -11.26 21.53 -11.62
C GLY A 122 -10.36 20.94 -12.70
N SER A 123 -9.94 21.78 -13.66
CA SER A 123 -9.07 21.41 -14.77
C SER A 123 -8.15 22.59 -15.13
N THR A 124 -6.95 22.30 -15.62
CA THR A 124 -5.96 23.34 -15.98
C THR A 124 -6.38 24.19 -17.20
N ASP A 125 -7.27 23.70 -18.03
CA ASP A 125 -7.84 24.42 -19.18
C ASP A 125 -9.05 25.30 -18.80
N GLY A 126 -9.45 25.31 -17.52
CA GLY A 126 -10.57 26.08 -16.99
C GLY A 126 -11.93 25.39 -17.13
N ASN A 127 -12.01 24.24 -17.80
CA ASN A 127 -13.24 23.46 -17.84
C ASN A 127 -13.44 22.74 -16.51
N THR A 128 -14.69 22.66 -16.05
CA THR A 128 -15.04 21.94 -14.83
C THR A 128 -16.12 20.90 -15.12
N GLN A 129 -16.16 19.85 -14.31
CA GLN A 129 -17.28 18.91 -14.30
C GLN A 129 -17.82 18.78 -12.89
N VAL A 130 -19.14 18.72 -12.79
CA VAL A 130 -19.84 18.54 -11.51
C VAL A 130 -20.44 17.15 -11.46
N LYS A 131 -20.32 16.49 -10.32
CA LYS A 131 -21.00 15.24 -10.00
C LYS A 131 -21.84 15.41 -8.75
N GLU A 132 -23.06 14.89 -8.81
CA GLU A 132 -23.95 14.84 -7.68
C GLU A 132 -23.79 13.53 -6.92
N GLY A 133 -23.76 13.62 -5.61
CA GLY A 133 -23.76 12.49 -4.69
C GLY A 133 -25.17 12.01 -4.38
N ILE A 134 -25.32 11.34 -3.25
CA ILE A 134 -26.59 10.76 -2.83
C ILE A 134 -27.49 11.86 -2.27
N LYS A 135 -28.70 11.99 -2.87
CA LYS A 135 -29.77 12.87 -2.38
C LYS A 135 -31.01 12.04 -2.15
N MET A 136 -31.68 12.25 -1.02
CA MET A 136 -33.04 11.75 -0.79
C MET A 136 -33.99 12.95 -0.67
N ASP A 137 -35.10 12.93 -1.41
CA ASP A 137 -36.12 13.99 -1.45
C ASP A 137 -35.55 15.40 -1.70
N GLY A 138 -34.43 15.50 -2.47
CA GLY A 138 -33.77 16.74 -2.75
C GLY A 138 -32.87 17.28 -1.63
N THR A 139 -32.75 16.54 -0.52
CA THR A 139 -31.86 16.90 0.60
C THR A 139 -30.60 16.04 0.55
N PRO A 140 -29.39 16.62 0.61
CA PRO A 140 -28.14 15.87 0.73
C PRO A 140 -28.13 15.05 2.01
N ILE A 141 -27.69 13.80 1.94
CA ILE A 141 -27.51 12.97 3.13
C ILE A 141 -26.06 13.05 3.53
N ALA A 142 -25.78 13.78 4.61
CA ALA A 142 -24.44 14.23 4.99
C ALA A 142 -23.41 13.10 5.23
N ASP A 143 -23.85 11.89 5.58
CA ASP A 143 -22.98 10.77 5.92
C ASP A 143 -22.96 9.66 4.86
N GLN A 144 -23.55 9.88 3.69
CA GLN A 144 -23.60 8.90 2.62
C GLN A 144 -22.55 9.21 1.55
N ALA A 145 -21.62 8.27 1.39
CA ALA A 145 -20.50 8.44 0.47
C ALA A 145 -20.83 7.86 -0.91
N ALA A 146 -20.83 8.72 -1.93
CA ALA A 146 -20.70 8.32 -3.32
C ALA A 146 -19.22 8.13 -3.67
N GLY A 147 -18.90 7.10 -4.45
CA GLY A 147 -17.58 6.91 -5.00
C GLY A 147 -17.34 7.78 -6.23
N PHE A 148 -16.09 8.13 -6.50
CA PHE A 148 -15.70 8.75 -7.76
C PHE A 148 -14.36 8.21 -8.27
N VAL A 149 -14.19 8.29 -9.59
CA VAL A 149 -12.91 8.13 -10.30
C VAL A 149 -12.78 9.25 -11.31
N ALA A 150 -11.62 9.90 -11.37
CA ALA A 150 -11.33 10.95 -12.33
C ALA A 150 -9.97 10.71 -13.01
N LYS A 151 -9.89 11.06 -14.31
CA LYS A 151 -8.71 10.96 -15.16
C LYS A 151 -8.26 12.33 -15.61
N TYR A 152 -7.03 12.68 -15.37
CA TYR A 152 -6.37 13.88 -15.88
C TYR A 152 -5.22 13.49 -16.79
N ASP A 153 -5.02 14.25 -17.85
CA ASP A 153 -3.84 14.05 -18.68
C ASP A 153 -2.56 14.62 -18.03
N VAL A 154 -1.43 14.40 -18.67
CA VAL A 154 -0.10 14.84 -18.19
C VAL A 154 -0.02 16.36 -17.93
N ASN A 155 -0.90 17.15 -18.53
CA ASN A 155 -0.98 18.61 -18.39
C ASN A 155 -2.02 19.06 -17.35
N GLY A 156 -2.72 18.14 -16.70
CA GLY A 156 -3.75 18.43 -15.72
C GLY A 156 -5.13 18.77 -16.31
N VAL A 157 -5.33 18.46 -17.58
CA VAL A 157 -6.66 18.62 -18.21
C VAL A 157 -7.53 17.42 -17.85
N LEU A 158 -8.70 17.69 -17.28
CA LEU A 158 -9.69 16.67 -16.94
C LEU A 158 -10.22 15.98 -18.21
N LYS A 159 -10.06 14.67 -18.32
CA LYS A 159 -10.47 13.87 -19.48
C LYS A 159 -11.76 13.11 -19.27
N ALA A 160 -11.93 12.55 -18.09
CA ALA A 160 -13.12 11.79 -17.73
C ALA A 160 -13.34 11.86 -16.21
N VAL A 161 -14.60 11.79 -15.80
CA VAL A 161 -14.98 11.60 -14.42
C VAL A 161 -16.24 10.76 -14.33
N GLN A 162 -16.22 9.76 -13.44
CA GLN A 162 -17.34 8.90 -13.17
C GLN A 162 -17.66 8.91 -11.67
N SER A 163 -18.95 8.99 -11.34
CA SER A 163 -19.44 8.80 -9.98
C SER A 163 -20.20 7.49 -9.84
N PHE A 164 -20.14 6.93 -8.65
CA PHE A 164 -20.81 5.69 -8.25
C PHE A 164 -21.74 6.03 -7.09
N VAL A 165 -23.03 6.11 -7.38
CA VAL A 165 -24.06 6.53 -6.43
C VAL A 165 -24.95 5.34 -6.11
N SER A 166 -25.02 4.96 -4.83
CA SER A 166 -25.88 3.88 -4.37
C SER A 166 -27.31 4.38 -4.11
N LYS A 167 -28.27 3.54 -4.41
CA LYS A 167 -29.70 3.76 -4.18
C LYS A 167 -30.29 2.58 -3.39
N PRO A 168 -31.49 2.71 -2.83
CA PRO A 168 -32.21 1.61 -2.22
C PRO A 168 -32.29 0.38 -3.12
N LEU A 169 -32.36 -0.80 -2.52
CA LEU A 169 -32.68 -2.03 -3.23
C LEU A 169 -34.16 -2.02 -3.58
N PRO A 170 -34.56 -2.29 -4.86
CA PRO A 170 -35.95 -2.27 -5.28
C PRO A 170 -36.86 -3.20 -4.48
N GLU A 171 -36.34 -4.33 -4.01
CA GLU A 171 -37.07 -5.28 -3.18
C GLU A 171 -37.47 -4.66 -1.82
N LEU A 172 -36.67 -3.74 -1.29
CA LEU A 172 -36.93 -3.05 -0.03
C LEU A 172 -37.90 -1.90 -0.21
N GLU A 173 -37.80 -1.15 -1.32
CA GLU A 173 -38.75 -0.08 -1.65
C GLU A 173 -40.18 -0.61 -1.80
N ALA A 174 -40.34 -1.81 -2.39
CA ALA A 174 -41.64 -2.41 -2.64
C ALA A 174 -42.42 -2.79 -1.33
N THR A 175 -41.75 -2.90 -0.19
CA THR A 175 -42.37 -3.28 1.09
C THR A 175 -43.02 -2.11 1.82
N GLY A 176 -42.65 -0.87 1.50
CA GLY A 176 -43.09 0.33 2.24
C GLY A 176 -42.63 0.41 3.70
N ILE A 177 -41.79 -0.52 4.15
CA ILE A 177 -41.27 -0.62 5.53
C ILE A 177 -39.81 -0.13 5.56
N TYR A 178 -39.48 0.80 4.69
CA TYR A 178 -38.13 1.30 4.51
C TYR A 178 -37.88 2.57 5.33
N PHE A 179 -36.93 2.49 6.27
CA PHE A 179 -36.42 3.66 6.98
C PHE A 179 -34.94 3.85 6.60
N PRO A 180 -34.63 4.82 5.71
CA PRO A 180 -33.26 5.13 5.42
C PRO A 180 -32.62 5.80 6.64
N GLU A 181 -31.66 5.11 7.26
CA GLU A 181 -30.79 5.74 8.24
C GLU A 181 -29.52 6.26 7.53
N ALA A 182 -28.89 7.27 8.10
CA ALA A 182 -27.61 7.77 7.58
C ALA A 182 -26.59 6.62 7.55
N GLY A 183 -25.92 6.44 6.39
CA GLY A 183 -24.94 5.37 6.18
C GLY A 183 -25.48 4.07 5.56
N ASP A 184 -26.77 3.99 5.25
CA ASP A 184 -27.38 2.78 4.66
C ASP A 184 -27.04 2.57 3.19
N TYR A 185 -26.63 3.63 2.50
CA TYR A 185 -26.22 3.57 1.09
C TYR A 185 -24.84 4.17 0.94
N ARG A 186 -23.93 3.42 0.37
CA ARG A 186 -22.59 3.93 0.06
C ARG A 186 -21.93 3.11 -1.03
N PHE A 187 -21.03 3.75 -1.73
CA PHE A 187 -20.09 3.11 -2.64
C PHE A 187 -18.70 3.69 -2.37
N ASP A 188 -17.89 2.92 -1.67
CA ASP A 188 -16.55 3.33 -1.27
C ASP A 188 -15.52 2.75 -2.23
N ILE A 189 -14.86 3.59 -3.02
CA ILE A 189 -13.66 3.17 -3.77
C ILE A 189 -12.51 3.03 -2.77
N ASN A 190 -11.94 1.81 -2.67
CA ASN A 190 -10.88 1.52 -1.73
C ASN A 190 -9.49 1.68 -2.35
N ASN A 191 -9.30 1.19 -3.58
CA ASN A 191 -8.03 1.26 -4.28
C ASN A 191 -8.21 1.26 -5.78
N ILE A 192 -7.26 1.87 -6.52
CA ILE A 192 -7.14 1.79 -7.97
C ILE A 192 -5.71 1.43 -8.38
N ALA A 193 -5.56 0.72 -9.49
CA ALA A 193 -4.28 0.41 -10.11
C ALA A 193 -4.43 0.38 -11.63
N TYR A 194 -3.47 0.93 -12.35
CA TYR A 194 -3.42 0.87 -13.81
C TYR A 194 -2.43 -0.19 -14.25
N SER A 195 -2.87 -1.12 -15.08
CA SER A 195 -2.04 -2.18 -15.66
C SER A 195 -2.62 -2.62 -17.01
N ASP A 196 -1.75 -2.96 -17.94
CA ASP A 196 -2.10 -3.56 -19.22
C ASP A 196 -3.21 -2.83 -19.99
N GLY A 197 -3.17 -1.48 -19.95
CA GLY A 197 -4.13 -0.63 -20.67
C GLY A 197 -5.48 -0.46 -19.97
N LYS A 198 -5.68 -0.99 -18.76
CA LYS A 198 -6.93 -0.91 -18.01
C LYS A 198 -6.73 -0.30 -16.63
N LEU A 199 -7.75 0.39 -16.15
CA LEU A 199 -7.84 0.85 -14.77
C LEU A 199 -8.66 -0.15 -13.96
N TYR A 200 -8.05 -0.78 -12.97
CA TYR A 200 -8.69 -1.68 -12.02
C TYR A 200 -9.06 -0.92 -10.77
N ALA A 201 -10.15 -1.30 -10.13
CA ALA A 201 -10.63 -0.71 -8.90
C ALA A 201 -11.16 -1.77 -7.94
N SER A 202 -11.07 -1.50 -6.64
CA SER A 202 -11.81 -2.23 -5.61
C SER A 202 -12.75 -1.29 -4.87
N ALA A 203 -13.91 -1.81 -4.51
CA ALA A 203 -14.92 -1.07 -3.76
C ALA A 203 -15.60 -1.93 -2.69
N SER A 204 -16.07 -1.22 -1.64
CA SER A 204 -17.02 -1.74 -0.66
C SER A 204 -18.33 -0.98 -0.82
N TYR A 205 -19.47 -1.64 -0.74
CA TYR A 205 -20.74 -0.96 -1.02
C TYR A 205 -21.92 -1.55 -0.25
N LYS A 206 -22.96 -0.71 -0.08
CA LYS A 206 -24.29 -1.03 0.44
C LYS A 206 -25.34 -0.47 -0.52
N GLY A 207 -26.51 -1.13 -0.63
CA GLY A 207 -27.55 -0.73 -1.57
C GLY A 207 -27.27 -1.21 -2.99
N LEU A 208 -27.83 -0.53 -3.98
CA LEU A 208 -27.69 -0.83 -5.40
C LEU A 208 -26.97 0.30 -6.13
N THR A 209 -25.85 0.00 -6.75
CA THR A 209 -25.15 0.91 -7.68
C THR A 209 -25.15 0.29 -9.06
N GLU A 210 -25.56 1.05 -10.05
CA GLU A 210 -25.59 0.64 -11.45
C GLU A 210 -24.65 1.55 -12.26
N ASN A 211 -23.83 0.96 -13.11
CA ASN A 211 -22.95 1.67 -14.01
C ASN A 211 -22.71 0.85 -15.27
N ASN A 212 -22.98 1.45 -16.43
CA ASN A 212 -22.76 0.86 -17.76
C ASN A 212 -23.29 -0.59 -17.92
N GLY A 213 -24.50 -0.86 -17.39
CA GLY A 213 -25.12 -2.19 -17.45
C GLY A 213 -24.62 -3.20 -16.40
N PHE A 214 -23.66 -2.83 -15.57
CA PHE A 214 -23.20 -3.62 -14.43
C PHE A 214 -23.89 -3.17 -13.15
N SER A 215 -24.21 -4.12 -12.27
CA SER A 215 -24.88 -3.89 -11.00
C SER A 215 -24.06 -4.37 -9.82
N PHE A 216 -23.86 -3.49 -8.84
CA PHE A 216 -23.28 -3.80 -7.53
C PHE A 216 -24.42 -3.82 -6.53
N LYS A 217 -24.85 -5.03 -6.16
CA LYS A 217 -26.00 -5.26 -5.28
C LYS A 217 -25.52 -5.65 -3.88
N GLY A 218 -25.80 -4.79 -2.90
CA GLY A 218 -25.52 -5.05 -1.48
C GLY A 218 -26.44 -6.11 -0.90
N GLY A 219 -26.04 -6.68 0.23
CA GLY A 219 -26.86 -7.65 0.97
C GLY A 219 -27.94 -6.99 1.82
N TYR A 220 -28.95 -7.78 2.20
CA TYR A 220 -29.96 -7.42 3.19
C TYR A 220 -30.41 -8.66 3.98
N PHE A 221 -30.95 -8.46 5.17
CA PHE A 221 -31.59 -9.52 5.95
C PHE A 221 -33.12 -9.41 5.86
N ASP A 222 -33.76 -10.57 5.77
CA ASP A 222 -35.20 -10.71 6.01
C ASP A 222 -35.41 -10.89 7.51
N LEU A 223 -36.16 -9.99 8.13
CA LEU A 223 -36.56 -10.11 9.52
C LEU A 223 -37.82 -10.97 9.60
N ASP A 224 -37.76 -12.09 10.31
CA ASP A 224 -38.94 -12.94 10.63
C ASP A 224 -40.03 -12.07 11.24
N GLY A 225 -41.04 -11.67 10.47
CA GLY A 225 -42.14 -10.80 10.92
C GLY A 225 -42.47 -9.60 10.04
N GLY A 226 -41.83 -9.49 8.86
CA GLY A 226 -42.22 -8.51 7.85
C GLY A 226 -41.42 -7.20 7.87
N GLY A 227 -40.15 -7.27 8.14
CA GLY A 227 -39.21 -6.16 7.98
C GLY A 227 -37.90 -6.63 7.37
N PHE A 228 -37.13 -5.68 6.81
CA PHE A 228 -35.80 -5.94 6.31
C PHE A 228 -34.80 -5.01 7.00
N TRP A 229 -33.64 -5.53 7.30
CA TRP A 229 -32.54 -4.74 7.83
C TRP A 229 -31.26 -5.04 7.05
N TYR A 230 -30.53 -4.02 6.68
CA TYR A 230 -29.24 -4.16 6.01
C TYR A 230 -28.08 -3.58 6.82
N GLY A 231 -28.29 -3.09 8.02
CA GLY A 231 -27.27 -2.70 9.00
C GLY A 231 -25.85 -2.62 8.47
N ASP A 232 -24.93 -3.41 9.01
CA ASP A 232 -23.52 -3.43 8.58
C ASP A 232 -23.21 -4.43 7.44
N LEU A 233 -24.20 -4.77 6.61
CA LEU A 233 -24.06 -5.69 5.49
C LEU A 233 -23.30 -5.06 4.32
N VAL A 234 -21.98 -5.03 4.41
CA VAL A 234 -21.11 -4.52 3.36
C VAL A 234 -20.77 -5.64 2.40
N SER A 235 -20.95 -5.39 1.12
CA SER A 235 -20.43 -6.21 0.02
C SER A 235 -19.18 -5.60 -0.57
N GLY A 236 -18.40 -6.37 -1.34
CA GLY A 236 -17.15 -5.90 -1.93
C GLY A 236 -16.95 -6.41 -3.34
N ALA A 237 -16.29 -5.61 -4.18
CA ALA A 237 -15.97 -6.01 -5.55
C ALA A 237 -14.59 -5.55 -5.99
N VAL A 238 -14.05 -6.29 -6.98
CA VAL A 238 -12.92 -5.88 -7.82
C VAL A 238 -13.39 -5.87 -9.25
N PHE A 239 -13.19 -4.75 -9.95
CA PHE A 239 -13.70 -4.50 -11.30
C PHE A 239 -12.70 -3.67 -12.11
N TYR A 240 -12.95 -3.49 -13.39
CA TYR A 240 -12.15 -2.61 -14.24
C TYR A 240 -13.03 -1.65 -15.04
N LEU A 241 -12.40 -0.57 -15.48
CA LEU A 241 -13.04 0.58 -16.13
C LEU A 241 -12.49 0.77 -17.54
N ASN A 242 -13.35 1.27 -18.44
CA ASN A 242 -12.98 1.69 -19.78
C ASN A 242 -12.32 3.09 -19.77
N ASP A 243 -11.97 3.63 -20.94
CA ASP A 243 -11.32 4.94 -21.06
C ASP A 243 -12.23 6.12 -20.64
N GLN A 244 -13.55 5.93 -20.61
CA GLN A 244 -14.54 6.87 -20.10
C GLN A 244 -14.79 6.72 -18.60
N LEU A 245 -14.04 5.81 -17.94
CA LEU A 245 -14.17 5.45 -16.54
C LEU A 245 -15.51 4.80 -16.17
N GLU A 246 -16.21 4.23 -17.15
CA GLU A 246 -17.37 3.40 -16.93
C GLU A 246 -16.95 1.96 -16.65
N VAL A 247 -17.75 1.23 -15.85
CA VAL A 247 -17.48 -0.20 -15.57
C VAL A 247 -17.53 -0.99 -16.88
N ASP A 248 -16.49 -1.75 -17.15
CA ASP A 248 -16.34 -2.61 -18.32
C ASP A 248 -16.23 -4.11 -17.95
N GLY A 249 -16.25 -4.42 -16.66
CA GLY A 249 -16.36 -5.78 -16.15
C GLY A 249 -16.12 -5.89 -14.65
N ILE A 250 -16.85 -6.79 -14.01
CA ILE A 250 -16.66 -7.18 -12.61
C ILE A 250 -15.88 -8.50 -12.59
N LEU A 251 -14.70 -8.49 -11.98
CA LEU A 251 -13.80 -9.65 -11.94
C LEU A 251 -14.06 -10.55 -10.73
N ALA A 252 -14.31 -9.94 -9.58
CA ALA A 252 -14.66 -10.64 -8.36
C ALA A 252 -15.67 -9.82 -7.58
N ASN A 253 -16.69 -10.48 -7.08
CA ASN A 253 -17.71 -9.88 -6.22
C ASN A 253 -17.97 -10.78 -5.01
N MET A 254 -17.90 -10.23 -3.81
CA MET A 254 -18.24 -10.91 -2.58
C MET A 254 -19.44 -10.23 -1.94
N GLY A 255 -20.51 -10.95 -1.81
CA GLY A 255 -21.78 -10.47 -1.27
C GLY A 255 -22.41 -11.41 -0.29
N VAL A 256 -23.29 -10.87 0.54
CA VAL A 256 -24.11 -11.64 1.47
C VAL A 256 -25.20 -12.36 0.69
N THR A 257 -25.29 -13.67 0.85
CA THR A 257 -26.39 -14.48 0.30
C THR A 257 -27.33 -14.92 1.39
N GLY A 258 -28.37 -14.15 1.59
CA GLY A 258 -29.50 -14.48 2.48
C GLY A 258 -29.06 -14.91 3.88
N GLY A 259 -29.49 -14.23 4.90
CA GLY A 259 -29.10 -14.55 6.27
C GLY A 259 -30.22 -14.17 7.24
N LYS A 260 -30.16 -14.67 8.46
CA LYS A 260 -30.93 -14.14 9.57
C LYS A 260 -30.21 -12.95 10.18
N SER A 261 -30.93 -12.06 10.85
CA SER A 261 -30.38 -10.89 11.53
C SER A 261 -29.28 -11.20 12.58
N THR A 262 -29.09 -12.46 12.93
CA THR A 262 -28.05 -12.95 13.85
C THR A 262 -26.72 -13.25 13.15
N ASP A 263 -26.71 -13.34 11.81
CA ASP A 263 -25.52 -13.64 11.04
C ASP A 263 -24.86 -12.30 10.67
N LEU A 264 -23.91 -11.83 11.46
CA LEU A 264 -23.13 -10.60 11.19
C LEU A 264 -22.27 -10.78 9.93
N SER A 265 -22.92 -10.76 8.77
CA SER A 265 -22.29 -11.01 7.49
C SER A 265 -21.80 -9.70 6.87
N SER A 266 -20.49 -9.50 6.73
CA SER A 266 -19.95 -8.27 6.17
C SER A 266 -18.59 -8.49 5.54
N VAL A 267 -18.33 -7.81 4.43
CA VAL A 267 -16.98 -7.66 3.86
C VAL A 267 -16.29 -6.50 4.57
N GLN A 268 -15.18 -6.78 5.23
CA GLN A 268 -14.44 -5.83 6.05
C GLN A 268 -13.34 -5.11 5.28
N SER A 269 -12.71 -5.79 4.33
CA SER A 269 -11.75 -5.17 3.41
C SER A 269 -11.72 -5.87 2.06
N VAL A 270 -11.41 -5.09 1.03
CA VAL A 270 -11.18 -5.55 -0.35
C VAL A 270 -9.88 -4.97 -0.84
N SER A 271 -8.96 -5.84 -1.20
CA SER A 271 -7.65 -5.47 -1.75
C SER A 271 -7.36 -6.28 -2.99
N PHE A 272 -6.49 -5.77 -3.85
CA PHE A 272 -6.05 -6.50 -5.05
C PHE A 272 -4.65 -6.09 -5.48
N ALA A 273 -4.04 -6.94 -6.30
CA ALA A 273 -2.84 -6.64 -7.09
C ALA A 273 -3.02 -7.14 -8.51
N VAL A 274 -2.41 -6.45 -9.47
CA VAL A 274 -2.40 -6.88 -10.88
C VAL A 274 -0.97 -7.05 -11.33
N ALA A 275 -0.63 -8.21 -11.88
CA ALA A 275 0.68 -8.49 -12.45
C ALA A 275 0.62 -9.65 -13.43
N GLU A 276 1.40 -9.57 -14.51
CA GLU A 276 1.64 -10.68 -15.45
C GLU A 276 0.34 -11.29 -16.01
N GLY A 277 -0.65 -10.44 -16.35
CA GLY A 277 -1.94 -10.88 -16.90
C GLY A 277 -2.86 -11.55 -15.87
N LYS A 278 -2.55 -11.43 -14.57
CA LYS A 278 -3.36 -11.97 -13.49
C LYS A 278 -3.77 -10.89 -12.50
N LEU A 279 -4.96 -11.06 -11.95
CA LEU A 279 -5.43 -10.31 -10.80
C LEU A 279 -5.43 -11.22 -9.57
N TYR A 280 -4.87 -10.72 -8.51
CA TYR A 280 -4.90 -11.32 -7.17
C TYR A 280 -5.91 -10.53 -6.35
N SER A 281 -7.02 -11.14 -5.94
CA SER A 281 -8.01 -10.50 -5.08
C SER A 281 -7.92 -11.02 -3.67
N GLY A 282 -8.15 -10.15 -2.68
CA GLY A 282 -8.20 -10.47 -1.27
C GLY A 282 -9.42 -9.84 -0.60
N PHE A 283 -10.29 -10.67 -0.07
CA PHE A 283 -11.46 -10.26 0.71
C PHE A 283 -11.28 -10.72 2.15
N VAL A 284 -11.54 -9.82 3.08
CA VAL A 284 -11.70 -10.17 4.50
C VAL A 284 -13.19 -10.04 4.82
N ALA A 285 -13.80 -11.13 5.26
CA ALA A 285 -15.23 -11.17 5.45
C ALA A 285 -15.64 -12.04 6.64
N SER A 286 -16.86 -11.80 7.17
CA SER A 286 -17.50 -12.58 8.21
C SER A 286 -18.90 -13.04 7.77
N GLY A 287 -19.47 -14.01 8.47
CA GLY A 287 -20.83 -14.52 8.23
C GLY A 287 -20.94 -15.33 6.93
N LYS A 288 -22.14 -15.37 6.34
CA LYS A 288 -22.40 -16.12 5.11
C LYS A 288 -22.16 -15.26 3.89
N GLN A 289 -21.19 -15.67 3.08
CA GLN A 289 -20.74 -14.93 1.90
C GLN A 289 -20.78 -15.81 0.66
N THR A 290 -21.01 -15.20 -0.49
CA THR A 290 -20.77 -15.82 -1.79
C THR A 290 -19.76 -15.00 -2.58
N LEU A 291 -18.68 -15.64 -3.00
CA LEU A 291 -17.72 -15.09 -3.93
C LEU A 291 -18.12 -15.50 -5.34
N THR A 292 -18.33 -14.52 -6.22
CA THR A 292 -18.59 -14.69 -7.64
C THR A 292 -17.37 -14.25 -8.44
N ILE A 293 -16.82 -15.13 -9.27
CA ILE A 293 -15.73 -14.83 -10.22
C ILE A 293 -16.17 -15.33 -11.59
N GLY A 294 -16.36 -14.40 -12.54
CA GLY A 294 -16.99 -14.70 -13.82
C GLY A 294 -18.39 -15.28 -13.62
N SER A 295 -18.62 -16.50 -14.10
CA SER A 295 -19.91 -17.22 -13.90
C SER A 295 -19.89 -18.23 -12.76
N LYS A 296 -18.80 -18.32 -11.98
CA LYS A 296 -18.65 -19.29 -10.89
C LYS A 296 -18.95 -18.64 -9.56
N GLU A 297 -19.73 -19.32 -8.74
CA GLU A 297 -20.05 -18.93 -7.39
C GLU A 297 -19.47 -19.94 -6.40
N GLN A 298 -18.93 -19.43 -5.31
CA GLN A 298 -18.44 -20.22 -4.19
C GLN A 298 -18.96 -19.62 -2.88
N ALA A 299 -19.73 -20.43 -2.14
CA ALA A 299 -20.25 -20.04 -0.85
C ALA A 299 -19.22 -20.29 0.27
N PHE A 300 -19.19 -19.39 1.24
CA PHE A 300 -18.40 -19.48 2.47
C PHE A 300 -19.33 -19.28 3.66
N ASP A 301 -19.32 -20.22 4.58
CA ASP A 301 -19.97 -20.07 5.89
C ASP A 301 -18.89 -19.71 6.92
N LEU A 302 -18.90 -18.43 7.34
CA LEU A 302 -18.01 -17.82 8.32
C LEU A 302 -18.85 -17.36 9.52
N SER A 303 -20.01 -18.00 9.73
CA SER A 303 -20.94 -17.64 10.78
C SER A 303 -20.39 -17.99 12.17
N GLN A 304 -20.92 -17.31 13.18
CA GLN A 304 -20.58 -17.57 14.57
C GLN A 304 -21.01 -18.96 15.01
N GLU A 305 -20.06 -19.73 15.52
CA GLU A 305 -20.35 -20.94 16.27
C GLU A 305 -19.95 -20.75 17.73
N ASN A 306 -20.86 -20.95 18.67
CA ASN A 306 -20.64 -20.78 20.11
C ASN A 306 -20.16 -19.38 20.56
N GLY A 307 -20.58 -18.31 19.88
CA GLY A 307 -20.20 -16.93 20.22
C GLY A 307 -18.83 -16.51 19.67
N VAL A 308 -18.22 -17.31 18.81
CA VAL A 308 -16.94 -17.03 18.15
C VAL A 308 -17.22 -16.57 16.72
N THR A 309 -16.72 -15.38 16.34
CA THR A 309 -16.80 -14.88 14.95
C THR A 309 -15.57 -15.33 14.18
N GLU A 310 -15.78 -16.02 13.06
CA GLU A 310 -14.71 -16.33 12.13
C GLU A 310 -14.58 -15.18 11.11
N TYR A 311 -13.35 -14.65 10.92
CA TYR A 311 -13.00 -13.81 9.80
C TYR A 311 -12.25 -14.63 8.76
N GLY A 312 -12.86 -14.79 7.59
CA GLY A 312 -12.25 -15.46 6.45
C GLY A 312 -11.46 -14.50 5.59
N HIS A 313 -10.22 -14.85 5.28
CA HIS A 313 -9.35 -14.19 4.33
C HIS A 313 -9.38 -14.99 3.05
N ILE A 314 -10.17 -14.56 2.07
CA ILE A 314 -10.42 -15.28 0.84
C ILE A 314 -9.56 -14.65 -0.26
N LEU A 315 -8.54 -15.38 -0.68
CA LEU A 315 -7.62 -14.97 -1.73
C LEU A 315 -7.94 -15.73 -3.02
N SER A 316 -7.92 -15.04 -4.16
CA SER A 316 -8.14 -15.67 -5.46
C SER A 316 -7.15 -15.17 -6.50
N ILE A 317 -6.80 -16.06 -7.43
CA ILE A 317 -6.05 -15.74 -8.65
C ILE A 317 -7.03 -15.80 -9.82
N ILE A 318 -7.14 -14.70 -10.55
CA ILE A 318 -8.04 -14.53 -11.69
C ILE A 318 -7.19 -14.30 -12.94
N ASP A 319 -7.40 -15.08 -13.98
CA ASP A 319 -6.77 -14.85 -15.28
C ASP A 319 -7.49 -13.70 -15.99
N LEU A 320 -6.75 -12.68 -16.39
CA LEU A 320 -7.32 -11.50 -17.03
C LEU A 320 -7.67 -11.70 -18.51
N ALA A 321 -7.21 -12.79 -19.12
CA ALA A 321 -7.52 -13.11 -20.51
C ALA A 321 -8.98 -13.58 -20.68
N ASP A 322 -9.53 -14.29 -19.69
CA ASP A 322 -10.89 -14.87 -19.76
C ASP A 322 -11.74 -14.60 -18.51
N GLY A 323 -11.19 -13.93 -17.50
CA GLY A 323 -11.87 -13.66 -16.22
C GLY A 323 -12.11 -14.89 -15.35
N SER A 324 -11.47 -16.02 -15.65
CA SER A 324 -11.66 -17.26 -14.89
C SER A 324 -10.81 -17.26 -13.60
N SER A 325 -11.33 -17.89 -12.53
CA SER A 325 -10.52 -18.17 -11.34
C SER A 325 -9.72 -19.44 -11.54
N SER A 326 -8.40 -19.33 -11.41
CA SER A 326 -7.48 -20.48 -11.44
C SER A 326 -7.31 -21.11 -10.05
N LEU A 327 -7.47 -20.34 -8.98
CA LEU A 327 -7.29 -20.79 -7.59
C LEU A 327 -8.03 -19.87 -6.64
N THR A 328 -8.67 -20.44 -5.62
CA THR A 328 -9.17 -19.71 -4.44
C THR A 328 -8.75 -20.43 -3.17
N LYS A 329 -8.23 -19.67 -2.21
CA LYS A 329 -7.85 -20.15 -0.88
C LYS A 329 -8.49 -19.32 0.23
N LYS A 330 -8.85 -20.00 1.31
CA LYS A 330 -9.35 -19.40 2.56
C LYS A 330 -8.30 -19.55 3.66
N TYR A 331 -7.98 -18.46 4.31
CA TYR A 331 -7.30 -18.40 5.60
C TYR A 331 -8.27 -17.84 6.63
N SER A 332 -8.17 -18.22 7.87
CA SER A 332 -9.13 -17.81 8.90
C SER A 332 -8.41 -17.43 10.19
N THR A 333 -8.99 -16.47 10.89
CA THR A 333 -8.72 -16.22 12.30
C THR A 333 -9.95 -16.67 13.10
N THR A 334 -9.76 -17.52 14.11
CA THR A 334 -10.79 -17.85 15.07
C THR A 334 -10.63 -17.02 16.32
N HIS A 335 -11.73 -16.63 16.96
CA HIS A 335 -11.75 -15.67 18.04
C HIS A 335 -12.75 -15.99 19.13
N ASP A 336 -12.34 -15.85 20.37
CA ASP A 336 -13.11 -16.22 21.57
C ASP A 336 -13.89 -15.08 22.21
N ALA A 337 -13.82 -13.85 21.77
CA ALA A 337 -14.73 -12.74 22.09
C ALA A 337 -14.28 -11.42 21.45
N TYR A 338 -15.23 -10.55 21.09
CA TYR A 338 -15.11 -9.14 20.71
C TYR A 338 -13.82 -8.65 19.99
N GLY A 339 -13.89 -8.57 18.69
CA GLY A 339 -13.05 -7.61 17.94
C GLY A 339 -11.71 -8.09 17.42
N ASN A 340 -11.49 -9.38 17.18
CA ASN A 340 -10.30 -9.82 16.46
C ASN A 340 -10.48 -9.64 14.97
N TYR A 341 -9.60 -8.86 14.37
CA TYR A 341 -9.55 -8.68 12.94
C TYR A 341 -8.11 -8.78 12.44
N CYS A 342 -8.01 -9.21 11.20
CA CYS A 342 -6.80 -9.16 10.44
C CYS A 342 -7.17 -8.58 9.08
N PHE A 343 -6.81 -7.33 8.82
CA PHE A 343 -7.17 -6.66 7.57
C PHE A 343 -6.05 -6.77 6.55
N ILE A 344 -6.42 -7.10 5.31
CA ILE A 344 -5.52 -6.94 4.17
C ILE A 344 -5.71 -5.51 3.65
N LYS A 345 -4.72 -4.65 3.84
CA LYS A 345 -4.75 -3.24 3.42
C LYS A 345 -4.02 -3.00 2.10
N SER A 346 -3.04 -3.82 1.78
CA SER A 346 -2.26 -3.74 0.55
C SER A 346 -1.87 -5.13 0.06
N MET A 347 -1.85 -5.28 -1.26
CA MET A 347 -1.37 -6.46 -1.96
C MET A 347 -0.39 -6.03 -3.04
N LEU A 348 0.76 -6.68 -3.13
CA LEU A 348 1.81 -6.40 -4.12
C LEU A 348 2.38 -7.71 -4.67
N VAL A 349 2.70 -7.72 -5.95
CA VAL A 349 3.45 -8.82 -6.57
C VAL A 349 4.89 -8.37 -6.81
N LYS A 350 5.86 -9.16 -6.36
CA LYS A 350 7.28 -8.95 -6.62
C LYS A 350 7.96 -10.28 -6.93
N GLY A 351 8.45 -10.44 -8.16
CA GLY A 351 9.02 -11.73 -8.59
C GLY A 351 8.01 -12.89 -8.43
N ASP A 352 8.39 -13.92 -7.70
CA ASP A 352 7.54 -15.11 -7.49
C ASP A 352 6.65 -15.06 -6.24
N VAL A 353 6.60 -13.91 -5.57
CA VAL A 353 5.82 -13.77 -4.35
C VAL A 353 4.68 -12.76 -4.48
N LEU A 354 3.61 -13.04 -3.74
CA LEU A 354 2.53 -12.13 -3.41
C LEU A 354 2.73 -11.68 -1.96
N LEU A 355 2.87 -10.38 -1.75
CA LEU A 355 2.98 -9.78 -0.43
C LEU A 355 1.64 -9.21 -0.01
N LEU A 356 1.23 -9.51 1.20
CA LEU A 356 0.08 -8.92 1.87
C LEU A 356 0.58 -8.08 3.04
N GLY A 357 0.09 -6.85 3.15
CA GLY A 357 0.37 -5.96 4.27
C GLY A 357 -0.91 -5.45 4.89
N GLY A 358 -0.89 -5.23 6.20
CA GLY A 358 -2.05 -4.73 6.91
C GLY A 358 -1.86 -4.70 8.42
N THR A 359 -2.97 -4.75 9.14
CA THR A 359 -3.03 -4.76 10.61
C THR A 359 -3.80 -5.96 11.11
N PHE A 360 -3.44 -6.46 12.27
CA PHE A 360 -4.18 -7.51 12.95
C PHE A 360 -4.15 -7.28 14.47
N ASN A 361 -5.16 -7.83 15.13
CA ASN A 361 -5.17 -7.97 16.58
C ASN A 361 -5.36 -9.45 16.95
N ALA A 362 -4.90 -9.86 18.12
CA ALA A 362 -4.84 -11.23 18.61
C ALA A 362 -3.98 -12.17 17.74
N LYS A 363 -4.55 -12.94 16.80
CA LYS A 363 -3.79 -13.92 16.00
C LYS A 363 -3.72 -13.54 14.52
N LEU A 364 -2.55 -13.73 13.92
CA LEU A 364 -2.37 -13.48 12.51
C LEU A 364 -3.00 -14.61 11.67
N ALA A 365 -3.84 -14.26 10.71
CA ALA A 365 -4.54 -15.23 9.85
C ALA A 365 -3.60 -16.15 9.06
N PHE A 366 -2.44 -15.64 8.71
CA PHE A 366 -1.45 -16.32 7.86
C PHE A 366 -0.41 -17.13 8.67
N ASP A 367 -0.30 -16.91 9.97
CA ASP A 367 0.44 -17.75 10.92
C ASP A 367 -0.18 -17.65 12.31
N GLN A 368 -0.92 -18.68 12.72
CA GLN A 368 -1.61 -18.76 14.01
C GLN A 368 -0.69 -18.81 15.24
N ASN A 369 0.63 -18.94 15.05
CA ASN A 369 1.61 -18.86 16.15
C ASN A 369 2.03 -17.41 16.43
N ILE A 370 1.62 -16.46 15.60
CA ILE A 370 1.92 -15.03 15.78
C ILE A 370 0.74 -14.37 16.47
N ASP A 371 0.97 -13.95 17.71
CA ASP A 371 0.04 -13.13 18.49
C ASP A 371 0.42 -11.65 18.36
N ALA A 372 -0.59 -10.77 18.30
CA ALA A 372 -0.38 -9.34 18.41
C ALA A 372 0.13 -8.99 19.81
N VAL A 373 1.06 -8.05 19.89
CA VAL A 373 1.63 -7.56 21.15
C VAL A 373 1.05 -6.21 21.58
N SER A 374 0.27 -5.56 20.69
CA SER A 374 -0.50 -4.35 20.98
C SER A 374 -1.98 -4.56 20.58
N THR A 375 -2.81 -3.51 20.69
CA THR A 375 -4.21 -3.60 20.26
C THR A 375 -4.30 -3.90 18.75
N ASN A 376 -3.39 -3.37 17.95
CA ASN A 376 -3.17 -3.73 16.55
C ASN A 376 -1.68 -3.69 16.26
N ASP A 377 -1.18 -4.71 15.59
CA ASP A 377 0.18 -4.72 15.04
C ASP A 377 0.13 -4.71 13.52
N LEU A 378 1.16 -4.13 12.91
CA LEU A 378 1.40 -4.27 11.49
C LEU A 378 1.90 -5.68 11.17
N TYR A 379 1.57 -6.18 9.99
CA TYR A 379 2.12 -7.44 9.51
C TYR A 379 2.47 -7.40 8.02
N VAL A 380 3.35 -8.31 7.63
CA VAL A 380 3.60 -8.70 6.25
C VAL A 380 3.51 -10.22 6.16
N ALA A 381 2.73 -10.71 5.20
CA ALA A 381 2.72 -12.12 4.81
C ALA A 381 3.28 -12.27 3.40
N VAL A 382 4.18 -13.22 3.22
CA VAL A 382 4.82 -13.56 1.94
C VAL A 382 4.24 -14.88 1.46
N LEU A 383 3.54 -14.85 0.34
CA LEU A 383 2.88 -16.02 -0.26
C LEU A 383 3.53 -16.35 -1.60
N ASN A 384 3.49 -17.61 -1.96
CA ASN A 384 3.77 -18.03 -3.34
C ASN A 384 2.65 -17.50 -4.26
N LYS A 385 2.99 -16.68 -5.27
CA LYS A 385 1.99 -16.03 -6.13
C LYS A 385 1.16 -17.01 -6.98
N ASN A 386 1.63 -18.23 -7.21
CA ASN A 386 0.93 -19.21 -8.05
C ASN A 386 0.08 -20.19 -7.25
N THR A 387 0.42 -20.46 -6.00
CA THR A 387 -0.28 -21.43 -5.16
C THR A 387 -1.02 -20.78 -3.99
N LEU A 388 -0.77 -19.50 -3.73
CA LEU A 388 -1.24 -18.76 -2.56
C LEU A 388 -0.84 -19.42 -1.22
N ASP A 389 0.15 -20.32 -1.20
CA ASP A 389 0.69 -20.88 0.03
C ASP A 389 1.50 -19.82 0.77
N VAL A 390 1.34 -19.76 2.09
CA VAL A 390 2.13 -18.87 2.93
C VAL A 390 3.55 -19.44 3.03
N ASN A 391 4.53 -18.68 2.56
CA ASN A 391 5.94 -18.99 2.72
C ASN A 391 6.43 -18.54 4.10
N ASN A 392 6.00 -17.33 4.51
CA ASN A 392 6.31 -16.75 5.80
C ASN A 392 5.35 -15.61 6.16
N ALA A 393 5.26 -15.29 7.46
CA ALA A 393 4.55 -14.13 7.95
C ALA A 393 5.31 -13.53 9.15
N VAL A 394 5.27 -12.20 9.28
CA VAL A 394 6.01 -11.46 10.32
C VAL A 394 5.16 -10.29 10.81
N ALA A 395 5.20 -10.03 12.13
CA ALA A 395 4.59 -8.87 12.78
C ALA A 395 5.65 -7.85 13.22
N SER A 396 5.27 -6.58 13.28
CA SER A 396 6.17 -5.47 13.64
C SER A 396 6.63 -5.48 15.09
N LYS A 397 5.73 -5.81 16.04
CA LYS A 397 5.98 -5.89 17.48
C LYS A 397 6.62 -4.64 18.11
N VAL A 398 6.37 -3.45 17.54
CA VAL A 398 7.01 -2.20 18.00
C VAL A 398 6.52 -1.76 19.37
N ASN A 399 5.27 -2.07 19.73
CA ASN A 399 4.67 -1.69 21.00
C ASN A 399 4.71 -2.82 22.04
N GLU A 400 5.66 -3.75 21.95
CA GLU A 400 5.81 -4.83 22.93
C GLU A 400 5.99 -4.25 24.34
N GLY A 401 5.07 -4.60 25.25
CA GLY A 401 5.03 -4.08 26.63
C GLY A 401 4.05 -2.93 26.88
N ASP A 402 3.39 -2.36 25.86
CA ASP A 402 2.38 -1.28 25.99
C ASP A 402 1.04 -1.65 25.30
N ALA A 403 0.68 -2.92 25.41
CA ALA A 403 -0.39 -3.55 24.64
C ALA A 403 -1.80 -2.94 24.81
N ASN A 404 -2.07 -2.27 25.94
CA ASN A 404 -3.42 -1.79 26.27
C ASN A 404 -3.66 -0.31 25.97
N SER A 405 -2.62 0.44 25.60
CA SER A 405 -2.72 1.89 25.39
C SER A 405 -2.40 2.32 23.97
N LYS A 406 -1.73 1.47 23.19
CA LYS A 406 -1.24 1.78 21.84
C LYS A 406 -1.73 0.78 20.80
N LYS A 407 -1.85 1.27 19.58
CA LYS A 407 -2.12 0.50 18.37
C LYS A 407 -1.17 0.95 17.25
N GLU A 408 -0.92 0.06 16.29
CA GLU A 408 -0.22 0.39 15.05
C GLU A 408 -1.23 0.51 13.91
N GLU A 409 -1.05 1.50 13.06
CA GLU A 409 -1.89 1.76 11.91
C GLU A 409 -1.08 1.69 10.61
N PHE A 410 -1.63 1.01 9.61
CA PHE A 410 -1.00 0.83 8.31
C PHE A 410 -1.23 2.05 7.42
N GLY A 411 -0.16 2.62 6.88
CA GLY A 411 -0.22 3.79 6.00
C GLY A 411 -0.08 3.46 4.51
N GLY A 412 0.68 2.44 4.15
CA GLY A 412 0.88 2.05 2.76
C GLY A 412 2.06 1.12 2.54
N MET A 413 2.11 0.50 1.36
CA MET A 413 3.21 -0.36 0.93
C MET A 413 3.44 -0.21 -0.58
N THR A 414 4.70 -0.20 -1.02
CA THR A 414 5.05 -0.07 -2.43
C THR A 414 6.30 -0.86 -2.78
N VAL A 415 6.41 -1.27 -4.05
CA VAL A 415 7.64 -1.87 -4.60
C VAL A 415 8.52 -0.77 -5.17
N CYS A 416 9.75 -0.66 -4.71
CA CYS A 416 10.74 0.28 -5.22
C CYS A 416 12.05 -0.44 -5.56
N GLY A 417 12.36 -0.55 -6.84
CA GLY A 417 13.48 -1.36 -7.31
C GLY A 417 13.36 -2.82 -6.87
N ASP A 418 14.38 -3.31 -6.15
CA ASP A 418 14.39 -4.67 -5.62
C ASP A 418 13.78 -4.80 -4.21
N TYR A 419 13.31 -3.71 -3.64
CA TYR A 419 12.81 -3.64 -2.26
C TYR A 419 11.33 -3.37 -2.19
N VAL A 420 10.73 -3.71 -1.07
CA VAL A 420 9.39 -3.27 -0.66
C VAL A 420 9.52 -2.32 0.51
N TYR A 421 8.84 -1.19 0.42
CA TYR A 421 8.80 -0.16 1.45
C TYR A 421 7.40 -0.10 2.05
N MET A 422 7.30 -0.15 3.37
CA MET A 422 6.04 -0.07 4.11
C MET A 422 6.10 1.07 5.11
N ILE A 423 5.00 1.80 5.22
CA ILE A 423 4.82 2.89 6.17
C ILE A 423 3.62 2.63 7.07
N GLY A 424 3.68 3.21 8.26
CA GLY A 424 2.62 3.20 9.26
C GLY A 424 2.95 4.17 10.40
N HIS A 425 2.21 4.05 11.48
CA HIS A 425 2.46 4.83 12.69
C HIS A 425 1.88 4.14 13.92
N THR A 426 2.36 4.55 15.10
CA THR A 426 1.72 4.20 16.36
C THR A 426 0.71 5.29 16.74
N ALA A 427 -0.37 4.91 17.38
CA ALA A 427 -1.38 5.83 17.90
C ALA A 427 -1.87 5.42 19.28
N VAL A 428 -2.24 6.41 20.12
CA VAL A 428 -2.86 6.17 21.42
C VAL A 428 -4.33 5.80 21.20
N ILE A 429 -4.79 4.69 21.81
CA ILE A 429 -6.14 4.16 21.61
C ILE A 429 -7.21 5.19 22.05
N ALA A 430 -7.05 5.76 23.24
CA ALA A 430 -8.07 6.63 23.83
C ALA A 430 -8.25 7.99 23.14
N SER A 431 -7.19 8.54 22.54
CA SER A 431 -7.21 9.86 21.92
C SER A 431 -7.03 9.85 20.41
N HIS A 432 -6.71 8.69 19.82
CA HIS A 432 -6.27 8.54 18.43
C HIS A 432 -5.07 9.44 18.05
N ALA A 433 -4.35 9.96 19.06
CA ALA A 433 -3.17 10.79 18.82
C ALA A 433 -2.06 9.93 18.20
N VAL A 434 -1.57 10.37 17.06
CA VAL A 434 -0.40 9.76 16.40
C VAL A 434 0.85 10.09 17.19
N GLU A 435 1.69 9.09 17.46
CA GLU A 435 2.90 9.26 18.27
C GLU A 435 4.17 9.07 17.46
N THR A 436 4.36 7.88 16.91
CA THR A 436 5.64 7.51 16.30
C THR A 436 5.43 7.05 14.87
N PRO A 437 6.11 7.67 13.89
CA PRO A 437 6.13 7.17 12.53
C PRO A 437 6.86 5.82 12.46
N LEU A 438 6.31 4.91 11.66
CA LEU A 438 6.88 3.60 11.39
C LEU A 438 7.18 3.48 9.91
N THR A 439 8.41 3.09 9.58
CA THR A 439 8.82 2.76 8.22
C THR A 439 9.68 1.51 8.23
N PHE A 440 9.46 0.66 7.24
CA PHE A 440 10.15 -0.62 7.13
C PHE A 440 10.58 -0.89 5.69
N TRP A 441 11.75 -1.47 5.56
CA TRP A 441 12.13 -2.23 4.38
C TRP A 441 11.78 -3.69 4.60
N ILE A 442 11.14 -4.30 3.61
CA ILE A 442 10.67 -5.67 3.66
C ILE A 442 11.57 -6.55 2.80
N ASP A 443 12.17 -7.56 3.39
CA ASP A 443 12.81 -8.64 2.64
C ASP A 443 11.74 -9.53 2.02
N THR A 444 11.66 -9.53 0.69
CA THR A 444 10.64 -10.28 -0.06
C THR A 444 10.83 -11.80 -0.01
N THR A 445 11.99 -12.29 0.46
CA THR A 445 12.26 -13.72 0.59
C THR A 445 11.60 -14.32 1.84
N ASN A 446 11.59 -13.57 2.94
CA ASN A 446 11.16 -14.07 4.25
C ASN A 446 10.23 -13.13 5.01
N GLY A 447 9.87 -11.97 4.44
CA GLY A 447 8.99 -10.97 5.06
C GLY A 447 9.62 -10.18 6.20
N THR A 448 10.91 -10.36 6.49
CA THR A 448 11.57 -9.62 7.58
C THR A 448 11.40 -8.12 7.39
N MET A 449 10.88 -7.46 8.42
CA MET A 449 10.71 -6.01 8.48
C MET A 449 11.93 -5.39 9.14
N THR A 450 12.69 -4.59 8.38
CA THR A 450 13.80 -3.83 8.93
C THR A 450 13.38 -2.37 9.05
N GLN A 451 13.32 -1.88 10.29
CA GLN A 451 12.88 -0.51 10.55
C GLN A 451 13.88 0.51 9.99
N ALA A 452 13.36 1.46 9.22
CA ALA A 452 14.06 2.69 8.86
C ALA A 452 13.59 3.82 9.79
N ASN A 453 14.46 4.80 10.05
CA ASN A 453 14.12 5.92 10.93
C ASN A 453 13.58 7.09 10.08
N PRO A 454 12.27 7.31 9.97
CA PRO A 454 11.72 8.50 9.35
C PRO A 454 11.83 9.70 10.29
N ALA A 455 12.08 10.86 9.75
CA ALA A 455 12.10 12.10 10.55
C ALA A 455 10.67 12.59 10.91
N ASN A 456 9.69 12.31 10.05
CA ASN A 456 8.31 12.79 10.16
C ASN A 456 7.32 11.67 9.90
N LEU A 457 6.06 11.88 10.30
CA LEU A 457 4.97 10.97 10.01
C LEU A 457 4.78 10.79 8.50
N ALA A 458 5.06 9.59 7.99
CA ALA A 458 4.78 9.26 6.60
C ALA A 458 3.28 8.96 6.44
N THR A 459 2.61 9.70 5.54
CA THR A 459 1.18 9.60 5.26
C THR A 459 0.89 8.92 3.94
N GLY A 460 1.90 8.77 3.08
CA GLY A 460 1.75 8.07 1.80
C GLY A 460 3.08 7.68 1.20
N VAL A 461 3.06 6.61 0.40
CA VAL A 461 4.22 6.07 -0.28
C VAL A 461 3.85 5.53 -1.65
N ALA A 462 4.62 5.88 -2.66
CA ALA A 462 4.50 5.31 -4.01
C ALA A 462 5.86 5.20 -4.66
N ALA A 463 6.01 4.29 -5.62
CA ALA A 463 7.25 4.17 -6.36
C ALA A 463 7.01 3.86 -7.84
N SER A 464 8.01 4.23 -8.65
CA SER A 464 8.12 3.84 -10.05
C SER A 464 9.59 3.56 -10.36
N GLY A 465 9.92 2.31 -10.68
CA GLY A 465 11.30 1.86 -10.79
C GLY A 465 12.04 2.03 -9.47
N THR A 466 13.11 2.81 -9.47
CA THR A 466 13.94 3.15 -8.30
C THR A 466 13.55 4.46 -7.62
N LYS A 467 12.56 5.19 -8.16
CA LYS A 467 12.07 6.44 -7.59
C LYS A 467 11.00 6.19 -6.54
N LEU A 468 11.26 6.66 -5.33
CA LEU A 468 10.38 6.52 -4.16
C LEU A 468 9.86 7.90 -3.76
N ALA A 469 8.56 8.11 -3.91
CA ALA A 469 7.85 9.27 -3.37
C ALA A 469 7.35 8.97 -1.97
N ILE A 470 7.55 9.92 -1.06
CA ILE A 470 7.05 9.86 0.31
C ILE A 470 6.31 11.16 0.59
N ALA A 471 5.07 11.05 1.04
CA ALA A 471 4.33 12.14 1.66
C ALA A 471 4.46 12.02 3.18
N GLN A 472 4.73 13.14 3.83
CA GLN A 472 4.89 13.24 5.28
C GLN A 472 4.09 14.43 5.79
N THR A 473 3.71 14.39 7.06
CA THR A 473 3.06 15.51 7.72
C THR A 473 3.82 15.84 9.00
N GLN A 474 4.03 17.12 9.24
CA GLN A 474 4.58 17.62 10.49
C GLN A 474 3.78 18.81 10.99
N VAL A 475 3.91 19.14 12.28
CA VAL A 475 3.38 20.36 12.86
C VAL A 475 4.55 21.36 12.96
N ALA A 476 4.45 22.47 12.24
CA ALA A 476 5.38 23.58 12.31
C ALA A 476 4.59 24.86 12.64
N ASP A 477 5.02 25.62 13.65
CA ASP A 477 4.41 26.89 14.09
C ASP A 477 2.87 26.82 14.27
N GLN A 478 2.36 25.74 14.86
CA GLN A 478 0.93 25.44 15.07
C GLN A 478 0.12 25.21 13.77
N LYS A 479 0.78 25.10 12.63
CA LYS A 479 0.17 24.73 11.36
C LYS A 479 0.61 23.31 10.95
N LEU A 480 -0.25 22.61 10.24
CA LEU A 480 0.12 21.36 9.58
C LEU A 480 0.88 21.68 8.30
N GLU A 481 2.03 21.06 8.14
CA GLU A 481 2.85 21.16 6.95
C GLU A 481 2.91 19.80 6.28
N ASN A 482 2.56 19.77 4.99
CA ASN A 482 2.77 18.59 4.15
C ASN A 482 4.13 18.68 3.49
N ILE A 483 4.89 17.63 3.63
CA ILE A 483 6.21 17.48 3.04
C ILE A 483 6.13 16.38 1.98
N PHE A 484 6.51 16.72 0.77
CA PHE A 484 6.63 15.79 -0.33
C PHE A 484 8.09 15.62 -0.70
N SER A 485 8.56 14.38 -0.79
CA SER A 485 9.92 14.07 -1.20
C SER A 485 9.95 13.02 -2.29
N LEU A 486 10.82 13.22 -3.26
CA LEU A 486 11.20 12.19 -4.22
C LEU A 486 12.62 11.74 -3.90
N ASN A 487 12.81 10.44 -3.85
CA ASN A 487 14.06 9.82 -3.47
C ASN A 487 14.48 8.81 -4.54
N GLU A 488 15.79 8.63 -4.71
CA GLU A 488 16.34 7.54 -5.51
C GLU A 488 16.76 6.41 -4.57
N VAL A 489 16.27 5.21 -4.84
CA VAL A 489 16.60 4.00 -4.11
C VAL A 489 17.56 3.18 -4.94
N SER A 490 18.76 2.98 -4.44
CA SER A 490 19.74 2.12 -5.07
C SER A 490 19.96 0.87 -4.22
N ASN A 491 20.26 -0.23 -4.90
CA ASN A 491 20.74 -1.41 -4.20
C ASN A 491 21.95 -1.00 -3.37
N ALA A 492 22.03 -1.45 -2.13
CA ALA A 492 23.26 -1.42 -1.39
C ALA A 492 24.26 -2.33 -2.14
N THR A 493 24.83 -1.81 -3.22
CA THR A 493 26.02 -2.40 -3.81
C THR A 493 27.05 -2.31 -2.74
N GLY A 494 27.38 -3.45 -2.15
CA GLY A 494 28.17 -3.60 -0.96
C GLY A 494 29.16 -2.45 -0.73
N ILE A 495 29.03 -1.84 0.44
CA ILE A 495 29.90 -0.79 0.97
C ILE A 495 30.25 0.27 -0.08
N SER A 496 29.35 1.20 -0.30
CA SER A 496 29.75 2.46 -0.89
C SER A 496 30.72 3.11 0.10
N SER A 497 31.93 3.41 -0.36
CA SER A 497 32.88 4.21 0.38
C SER A 497 32.32 5.63 0.56
N THR A 498 31.44 5.84 1.55
CA THR A 498 31.01 7.14 2.01
C THR A 498 31.78 7.52 3.26
N GLU A 499 33.07 7.53 3.13
CA GLU A 499 33.90 8.42 3.92
C GLU A 499 34.84 9.13 2.96
N GLN A 500 34.83 10.46 3.00
CA GLN A 500 35.90 11.26 2.49
C GLN A 500 37.21 10.82 3.19
N GLY A 501 37.88 9.89 2.60
CA GLY A 501 39.13 9.38 3.13
C GLY A 501 39.87 8.60 2.05
N ALA A 502 41.06 9.03 1.73
CA ALA A 502 42.05 8.37 0.93
C ALA A 502 41.51 7.71 -0.34
N GLY A 503 41.52 8.40 -1.46
CA GLY A 503 41.14 7.91 -2.80
C GLY A 503 41.96 6.71 -3.30
N VAL A 504 42.08 5.65 -2.49
CA VAL A 504 42.79 4.41 -2.81
C VAL A 504 41.89 3.49 -3.59
N SER A 505 42.22 3.19 -4.82
CA SER A 505 41.57 2.17 -5.63
C SER A 505 42.33 0.85 -5.58
N VAL A 506 41.60 -0.25 -5.68
CA VAL A 506 42.12 -1.64 -5.64
C VAL A 506 41.94 -2.29 -7.01
N TYR A 507 42.96 -2.89 -7.54
CA TYR A 507 42.94 -3.59 -8.82
C TYR A 507 43.94 -4.74 -8.90
N PRO A 508 43.72 -5.76 -9.78
CA PRO A 508 42.51 -6.00 -10.53
C PRO A 508 41.38 -6.55 -9.61
N ASN A 509 40.15 -6.31 -10.02
CA ASN A 509 38.99 -6.94 -9.37
C ASN A 509 38.03 -7.46 -10.46
N PRO A 510 37.83 -8.77 -10.63
CA PRO A 510 38.35 -9.87 -9.80
C PRO A 510 39.88 -10.07 -9.85
N VAL A 511 40.45 -10.54 -8.72
CA VAL A 511 41.89 -10.82 -8.56
C VAL A 511 42.18 -12.33 -8.58
N VAL A 512 43.36 -12.68 -9.12
CA VAL A 512 43.88 -14.06 -9.09
C VAL A 512 45.03 -14.16 -8.06
N ASP A 513 46.11 -13.41 -8.25
CA ASP A 513 47.30 -13.61 -7.43
C ASP A 513 47.71 -12.41 -6.58
N VAL A 514 47.60 -11.18 -7.12
CA VAL A 514 48.11 -9.96 -6.47
C VAL A 514 47.11 -8.83 -6.60
N LEU A 515 46.76 -8.21 -5.48
CA LEU A 515 46.04 -6.94 -5.42
C LEU A 515 47.05 -5.79 -5.45
N ASN A 516 46.73 -4.74 -6.20
CA ASN A 516 47.49 -3.50 -6.24
C ASN A 516 46.65 -2.34 -5.74
N PHE A 517 47.30 -1.34 -5.18
CA PHE A 517 46.67 -0.14 -4.61
C PHE A 517 47.24 1.10 -5.29
N THR A 518 46.38 2.06 -5.59
CA THR A 518 46.79 3.32 -6.26
C THR A 518 47.71 4.18 -5.39
N THR A 519 47.67 4.00 -4.08
CA THR A 519 48.50 4.69 -3.09
C THR A 519 48.92 3.68 -2.01
N PRO A 520 50.16 3.72 -1.48
CA PRO A 520 50.56 2.88 -0.36
C PRO A 520 49.59 3.07 0.83
N CYS A 521 49.14 1.98 1.39
CA CYS A 521 48.15 1.97 2.49
C CYS A 521 48.29 0.76 3.39
N ASP A 522 47.73 0.86 4.58
CA ASP A 522 47.52 -0.29 5.43
C ASP A 522 46.30 -1.06 4.96
N VAL A 523 46.41 -2.37 4.85
CA VAL A 523 45.42 -3.24 4.26
C VAL A 523 44.99 -4.30 5.28
N VAL A 524 43.66 -4.45 5.46
CA VAL A 524 43.08 -5.56 6.22
C VAL A 524 42.04 -6.24 5.32
N ILE A 525 42.23 -7.54 5.04
CA ILE A 525 41.28 -8.36 4.27
C ILE A 525 40.43 -9.16 5.23
N ILE A 526 39.12 -9.04 5.09
CA ILE A 526 38.12 -9.66 5.96
C ILE A 526 37.23 -10.56 5.11
N ASN A 527 36.96 -11.77 5.57
CA ASN A 527 35.99 -12.65 4.92
C ASN A 527 34.54 -12.25 5.27
N LEU A 528 33.56 -12.86 4.60
CA LEU A 528 32.13 -12.52 4.80
C LEU A 528 31.57 -12.81 6.19
N ILE A 529 32.29 -13.60 7.02
CA ILE A 529 31.90 -13.86 8.42
C ILE A 529 32.61 -12.92 9.42
N GLY A 530 33.30 -11.86 8.91
CA GLY A 530 33.93 -10.83 9.74
C GLY A 530 35.33 -11.20 10.27
N VAL A 531 35.93 -12.33 9.85
CA VAL A 531 37.27 -12.76 10.28
C VAL A 531 38.32 -12.12 9.38
N THR A 532 39.32 -11.46 9.99
CA THR A 532 40.50 -10.99 9.28
C THR A 532 41.32 -12.19 8.79
N VAL A 533 41.47 -12.30 7.48
CA VAL A 533 42.18 -13.39 6.82
C VAL A 533 43.59 -12.98 6.36
N LYS A 534 43.83 -11.69 6.18
CA LYS A 534 45.14 -11.15 5.82
C LYS A 534 45.26 -9.68 6.17
N GLN A 535 46.47 -9.23 6.50
CA GLN A 535 46.76 -7.80 6.75
C GLN A 535 48.19 -7.48 6.35
N ALA A 536 48.41 -6.22 5.98
CA ALA A 536 49.72 -5.66 5.67
C ALA A 536 49.73 -4.14 5.92
N GLU A 537 50.88 -3.58 6.25
CA GLU A 537 51.04 -2.15 6.53
C GLU A 537 51.85 -1.49 5.44
N ASN A 538 51.43 -0.28 5.03
CA ASN A 538 52.11 0.58 4.08
C ASN A 538 52.55 -0.13 2.78
N VAL A 539 51.61 -0.85 2.15
CA VAL A 539 51.88 -1.63 0.93
C VAL A 539 51.19 -1.01 -0.28
N SER A 540 51.84 -1.05 -1.45
CA SER A 540 51.24 -0.73 -2.75
C SER A 540 50.76 -1.96 -3.52
N SER A 541 51.08 -3.17 -3.01
CA SER A 541 50.56 -4.42 -3.54
C SER A 541 50.56 -5.50 -2.47
N LEU A 542 49.62 -6.48 -2.57
CA LEU A 542 49.46 -7.57 -1.63
C LEU A 542 49.18 -8.88 -2.36
N PRO A 543 50.08 -9.91 -2.23
CA PRO A 543 49.77 -11.25 -2.75
C PRO A 543 48.55 -11.86 -2.03
N VAL A 544 47.64 -12.43 -2.81
CA VAL A 544 46.40 -13.06 -2.32
C VAL A 544 46.16 -14.46 -2.91
N SER A 545 47.21 -15.06 -3.49
CA SER A 545 47.14 -16.41 -4.05
C SER A 545 46.81 -17.50 -3.04
N ASP A 546 47.09 -17.25 -1.74
CA ASP A 546 46.77 -18.09 -0.60
C ASP A 546 45.33 -18.00 -0.10
N LEU A 547 44.56 -17.02 -0.60
CA LEU A 547 43.14 -16.89 -0.26
C LEU A 547 42.28 -17.83 -1.13
N ILE A 548 41.27 -18.41 -0.49
CA ILE A 548 40.27 -19.25 -1.17
C ILE A 548 39.43 -18.37 -2.11
N SER A 549 39.03 -18.93 -3.27
CA SER A 549 38.11 -18.23 -4.18
C SER A 549 36.84 -17.82 -3.47
N GLY A 550 36.46 -16.55 -3.60
CA GLY A 550 35.32 -15.98 -2.87
C GLY A 550 35.31 -14.47 -2.82
N GLN A 551 34.41 -13.93 -2.05
CA GLN A 551 34.27 -12.48 -1.83
C GLN A 551 34.94 -12.07 -0.52
N TYR A 552 35.61 -10.94 -0.53
CA TYR A 552 36.30 -10.37 0.61
C TYR A 552 36.01 -8.87 0.72
N ILE A 553 36.03 -8.35 1.93
CA ILE A 553 36.02 -6.92 2.24
C ILE A 553 37.45 -6.53 2.56
N ILE A 554 37.92 -5.46 1.91
CA ILE A 554 39.25 -4.91 2.16
C ILE A 554 39.10 -3.53 2.78
N LYS A 555 39.66 -3.36 3.97
CA LYS A 555 39.79 -2.06 4.63
C LYS A 555 41.16 -1.50 4.29
N LEU A 556 41.21 -0.28 3.81
CA LEU A 556 42.40 0.46 3.39
C LEU A 556 42.53 1.71 4.24
N THR A 557 43.67 1.92 4.89
CA THR A 557 43.92 3.07 5.75
C THR A 557 45.15 3.81 5.27
N THR A 558 45.05 5.13 5.10
CA THR A 558 46.14 6.06 4.81
C THR A 558 46.18 7.18 5.83
N GLU A 559 47.10 8.12 5.72
CA GLU A 559 47.13 9.33 6.55
C GLU A 559 45.88 10.21 6.34
N ASP A 560 45.26 10.14 5.15
CA ASP A 560 44.08 10.93 4.78
C ASP A 560 42.75 10.29 5.25
N GLY A 561 42.78 9.06 5.80
CA GLY A 561 41.58 8.37 6.31
C GLY A 561 41.53 6.89 5.96
N THR A 562 40.33 6.31 6.16
CA THR A 562 40.06 4.90 5.90
C THR A 562 39.02 4.74 4.80
N SER A 563 39.26 3.83 3.87
CA SER A 563 38.29 3.40 2.86
C SER A 563 38.10 1.88 2.87
N THR A 564 37.01 1.40 2.29
CA THR A 564 36.71 -0.03 2.16
C THR A 564 36.39 -0.38 0.73
N ALA A 565 36.80 -1.56 0.28
CA ALA A 565 36.52 -2.07 -1.04
C ALA A 565 36.08 -3.55 -0.97
N LYS A 566 35.20 -3.93 -1.90
CA LYS A 566 34.84 -5.34 -2.12
C LYS A 566 35.72 -5.92 -3.20
N VAL A 567 36.31 -7.08 -2.95
CA VAL A 567 37.17 -7.80 -3.90
C VAL A 567 36.68 -9.23 -4.10
N ILE A 568 36.73 -9.67 -5.34
CA ILE A 568 36.42 -11.05 -5.75
C ILE A 568 37.72 -11.76 -6.04
N LYS A 569 38.04 -12.80 -5.27
CA LYS A 569 39.15 -13.73 -5.52
C LYS A 569 38.66 -14.86 -6.43
N LYS A 570 39.30 -15.05 -7.55
CA LYS A 570 39.09 -16.18 -8.48
C LYS A 570 39.96 -17.37 -8.12
#